data_4c26275ac59e37d185b0bb989798d050
#
_entry.id   4c26275ac59e37d185b0bb989798d050
#
_cell.length_a   1.000
_cell.length_b   1.000
_cell.length_c   1.000
_cell.angle_alpha   90.00
_cell.angle_beta   90.00
_cell.angle_gamma   90.00
#
_symmetry.space_group_name_H-M   'P 1'
#
loop_
_entity.id
_entity.type
_entity.pdbx_description
1 polymer ?
#
loop_
_entity_poly.entity_id
_entity_poly.type
_entity_poly.pdbx_seq_one_letter_code
_entity_poly.pdbx_strand_id
1 'polypeptide(L)'
;MTKHYDYIAIGGGSGGIASVNRAASYGKKCAIIEAKHLGGTCVNVGCVPKKVMFYGAQIAEAIHHYAPDYGFDVDVKKFDFAKLVESRQAYISRIHTSYDNVLAKNNVDVIRGFAQFVNKNTLQVTFDDGSTEQVTADHILIATGGRPSIPAIKGAEYGIDSDGVFALTELPKRVAVVGAGYIAVELAGVLNSLGVETHLFVRKHAPLRNFDPMMVETLVESMQQDGITLHTHAIPKEVVKNADGSVTLHFEDGREQTIDCLIWAIGREPTTDKINLHAAGVEANERGFIKVDKYQNTNVPGIYAVGDIIEGGIELTPVAVAAGRRLSERLFNHKPNEHLDYNLVPSVVFSHPPIGTVGLTEPQAIEQYGAENVKVYKSSFTSMYTAVTQHRQACRMKLVCVGKEEKIVGLHGIGFGVDEMIQGFAVAIKMGATKADFDNTVAIHPTGSEEFVTMR
;
A
#
# COMPACT_ATOMS: atom_id res chain seq x y z
N MET A 1 -7.48 38.30 -14.18
CA MET A 1 -6.13 37.88 -14.63
C MET A 1 -5.91 36.44 -14.22
N THR A 2 -5.47 35.58 -15.14
CA THR A 2 -5.17 34.18 -14.86
C THR A 2 -4.00 34.11 -13.88
N LYS A 3 -4.14 33.37 -12.77
CA LYS A 3 -3.04 33.16 -11.82
C LYS A 3 -1.96 32.32 -12.46
N HIS A 4 -0.69 32.73 -12.27
CA HIS A 4 0.47 31.98 -12.74
C HIS A 4 1.32 31.48 -11.57
N TYR A 5 1.86 30.27 -11.70
CA TYR A 5 2.72 29.59 -10.72
C TYR A 5 4.00 29.07 -11.37
N ASP A 6 5.06 28.99 -10.58
CA ASP A 6 6.28 28.29 -11.01
C ASP A 6 6.01 26.77 -11.09
N TYR A 7 5.19 26.24 -10.17
CA TYR A 7 4.94 24.82 -10.05
C TYR A 7 3.53 24.49 -9.54
N ILE A 8 2.81 23.63 -10.25
CA ILE A 8 1.49 23.12 -9.83
C ILE A 8 1.54 21.59 -9.73
N ALA A 9 1.00 21.04 -8.65
CA ALA A 9 0.66 19.61 -8.58
C ALA A 9 -0.84 19.40 -8.77
N ILE A 10 -1.20 18.51 -9.69
CA ILE A 10 -2.55 17.97 -9.84
C ILE A 10 -2.65 16.76 -8.95
N GLY A 11 -3.37 16.89 -7.83
CA GLY A 11 -3.51 15.89 -6.78
C GLY A 11 -2.72 16.24 -5.52
N GLY A 12 -3.45 16.35 -4.42
CA GLY A 12 -2.95 16.62 -3.06
C GLY A 12 -2.68 15.35 -2.26
N GLY A 13 -2.26 14.27 -2.93
CA GLY A 13 -1.77 13.06 -2.31
C GLY A 13 -0.31 13.17 -1.89
N SER A 14 0.26 12.05 -1.46
CA SER A 14 1.61 11.99 -0.87
C SER A 14 2.70 12.55 -1.78
N GLY A 15 2.67 12.21 -3.07
CA GLY A 15 3.66 12.69 -4.05
C GLY A 15 3.53 14.18 -4.33
N GLY A 16 2.29 14.67 -4.53
CA GLY A 16 2.01 16.08 -4.83
C GLY A 16 2.39 16.99 -3.67
N ILE A 17 1.91 16.69 -2.45
CA ILE A 17 2.23 17.48 -1.24
C ILE A 17 3.74 17.52 -1.00
N ALA A 18 4.42 16.37 -1.08
CA ALA A 18 5.85 16.28 -0.81
C ALA A 18 6.67 17.10 -1.82
N SER A 19 6.25 17.07 -3.10
CA SER A 19 6.92 17.77 -4.18
C SER A 19 6.76 19.29 -4.06
N VAL A 20 5.52 19.79 -3.91
CA VAL A 20 5.29 21.24 -3.85
C VAL A 20 5.85 21.88 -2.60
N ASN A 21 5.78 21.21 -1.44
CA ASN A 21 6.42 21.70 -0.23
C ASN A 21 7.95 21.84 -0.39
N ARG A 22 8.56 20.88 -1.08
CA ARG A 22 10.00 20.95 -1.38
C ARG A 22 10.31 22.11 -2.33
N ALA A 23 9.54 22.31 -3.40
CA ALA A 23 9.70 23.41 -4.34
C ALA A 23 9.49 24.78 -3.66
N ALA A 24 8.45 24.91 -2.84
CA ALA A 24 8.16 26.12 -2.07
C ALA A 24 9.29 26.48 -1.10
N SER A 25 9.99 25.49 -0.50
CA SER A 25 11.15 25.75 0.35
C SER A 25 12.33 26.38 -0.39
N TYR A 26 12.32 26.35 -1.74
CA TYR A 26 13.27 27.07 -2.62
C TYR A 26 12.72 28.40 -3.14
N GLY A 27 11.68 28.93 -2.50
CA GLY A 27 11.09 30.23 -2.84
C GLY A 27 10.21 30.21 -4.10
N LYS A 28 9.79 29.03 -4.56
CA LYS A 28 8.91 28.91 -5.73
C LYS A 28 7.45 29.15 -5.36
N LYS A 29 6.74 29.84 -6.25
CA LYS A 29 5.29 30.04 -6.13
C LYS A 29 4.59 28.78 -6.57
N CYS A 30 4.02 28.02 -5.61
CA CYS A 30 3.45 26.70 -5.82
C CYS A 30 1.96 26.64 -5.52
N ALA A 31 1.25 25.74 -6.22
CA ALA A 31 -0.12 25.38 -5.90
C ALA A 31 -0.32 23.85 -5.93
N ILE A 32 -1.31 23.41 -5.17
CA ILE A 32 -1.90 22.06 -5.27
C ILE A 32 -3.36 22.24 -5.73
N ILE A 33 -3.78 21.48 -6.73
CA ILE A 33 -5.19 21.35 -7.09
C ILE A 33 -5.67 19.98 -6.60
N GLU A 34 -6.63 19.96 -5.66
CA GLU A 34 -7.15 18.74 -5.06
C GLU A 34 -8.69 18.70 -5.12
N ALA A 35 -9.21 17.64 -5.71
CA ALA A 35 -10.66 17.48 -5.92
C ALA A 35 -11.39 16.89 -4.70
N LYS A 36 -10.67 16.29 -3.75
CA LYS A 36 -11.24 15.63 -2.56
C LYS A 36 -10.58 16.14 -1.29
N HIS A 37 -9.78 15.30 -0.66
CA HIS A 37 -9.11 15.59 0.61
C HIS A 37 -7.59 15.51 0.47
N LEU A 38 -6.88 16.46 1.09
CA LEU A 38 -5.42 16.38 1.21
C LEU A 38 -4.99 15.08 1.87
N GLY A 39 -3.80 14.60 1.48
CA GLY A 39 -3.26 13.32 1.93
C GLY A 39 -3.60 12.14 1.00
N GLY A 40 -4.55 12.33 0.06
CA GLY A 40 -4.94 11.32 -0.94
C GLY A 40 -5.37 9.99 -0.33
N THR A 41 -5.21 8.90 -1.08
CA THR A 41 -5.58 7.54 -0.65
C THR A 41 -4.93 7.16 0.67
N CYS A 42 -3.64 7.40 0.84
CA CYS A 42 -2.89 6.97 2.03
C CYS A 42 -3.51 7.44 3.34
N VAL A 43 -3.86 8.72 3.43
CA VAL A 43 -4.39 9.31 4.68
C VAL A 43 -5.86 9.02 4.86
N ASN A 44 -6.65 9.05 3.79
CA ASN A 44 -8.11 9.04 3.89
C ASN A 44 -8.74 7.64 3.84
N VAL A 45 -8.24 6.78 2.93
CA VAL A 45 -8.85 5.47 2.62
C VAL A 45 -7.77 4.40 2.32
N GLY A 46 -6.62 4.48 2.98
CA GLY A 46 -5.50 3.58 2.72
C GLY A 46 -4.65 3.31 3.96
N CYS A 47 -3.36 3.66 3.88
CA CYS A 47 -2.34 3.29 4.87
C CYS A 47 -2.72 3.67 6.30
N VAL A 48 -3.19 4.91 6.52
CA VAL A 48 -3.49 5.43 7.87
C VAL A 48 -4.70 4.71 8.49
N PRO A 49 -5.90 4.75 7.88
CA PRO A 49 -7.04 4.06 8.47
C PRO A 49 -6.81 2.55 8.59
N LYS A 50 -6.13 1.93 7.63
CA LYS A 50 -5.80 0.51 7.65
C LYS A 50 -4.88 0.17 8.83
N LYS A 51 -3.80 0.94 9.06
CA LYS A 51 -2.86 0.66 10.16
C LYS A 51 -3.52 0.84 11.53
N VAL A 52 -4.44 1.80 11.69
CA VAL A 52 -5.25 1.94 12.91
C VAL A 52 -6.11 0.70 13.14
N MET A 53 -6.77 0.19 12.08
CA MET A 53 -7.56 -1.04 12.17
C MET A 53 -6.70 -2.29 12.44
N PHE A 54 -5.52 -2.38 11.83
CA PHE A 54 -4.54 -3.43 12.09
C PHE A 54 -4.13 -3.50 13.56
N TYR A 55 -3.85 -2.36 14.19
CA TYR A 55 -3.58 -2.34 15.64
C TYR A 55 -4.80 -2.72 16.49
N GLY A 56 -6.01 -2.33 16.07
CA GLY A 56 -7.24 -2.79 16.69
C GLY A 56 -7.39 -4.32 16.64
N ALA A 57 -7.07 -4.91 15.48
CA ALA A 57 -7.03 -6.35 15.28
C ALA A 57 -5.98 -7.04 16.17
N GLN A 58 -4.75 -6.51 16.23
CA GLN A 58 -3.71 -7.03 17.13
C GLN A 58 -4.11 -7.00 18.61
N ILE A 59 -4.84 -5.96 19.05
CA ILE A 59 -5.38 -5.90 20.40
C ILE A 59 -6.41 -7.02 20.62
N ALA A 60 -7.31 -7.25 19.64
CA ALA A 60 -8.29 -8.33 19.72
C ALA A 60 -7.61 -9.71 19.81
N GLU A 61 -6.60 -9.97 18.97
CA GLU A 61 -5.79 -11.19 19.04
C GLU A 61 -5.11 -11.36 20.37
N ALA A 62 -4.48 -10.31 20.89
CA ALA A 62 -3.81 -10.36 22.20
C ALA A 62 -4.77 -10.74 23.32
N ILE A 63 -6.00 -10.19 23.29
CA ILE A 63 -7.04 -10.47 24.29
C ILE A 63 -7.57 -11.89 24.15
N HIS A 64 -7.88 -12.34 22.93
CA HIS A 64 -8.57 -13.61 22.72
C HIS A 64 -7.66 -14.82 22.62
N HIS A 65 -6.45 -14.64 22.08
CA HIS A 65 -5.54 -15.75 21.79
C HIS A 65 -4.34 -15.85 22.74
N TYR A 66 -3.88 -14.73 23.32
CA TYR A 66 -2.63 -14.73 24.07
C TYR A 66 -2.81 -14.46 25.56
N ALA A 67 -3.66 -13.51 25.95
CA ALA A 67 -3.83 -13.10 27.33
C ALA A 67 -4.18 -14.25 28.30
N PRO A 68 -5.06 -15.23 27.97
CA PRO A 68 -5.38 -16.35 28.85
C PRO A 68 -4.14 -17.18 29.23
N ASP A 69 -3.27 -17.50 28.28
CA ASP A 69 -2.08 -18.31 28.50
C ASP A 69 -0.99 -17.54 29.27
N TYR A 70 -1.04 -16.22 29.29
CA TYR A 70 -0.22 -15.35 30.14
C TYR A 70 -0.82 -15.14 31.54
N GLY A 71 -1.94 -15.80 31.86
CA GLY A 71 -2.61 -15.76 33.18
C GLY A 71 -3.55 -14.61 33.37
N PHE A 72 -3.96 -13.91 32.30
CA PHE A 72 -4.99 -12.88 32.38
C PHE A 72 -6.39 -13.49 32.20
N ASP A 73 -7.26 -13.32 33.18
CA ASP A 73 -8.69 -13.61 33.06
C ASP A 73 -9.40 -12.35 32.54
N VAL A 74 -9.72 -12.37 31.25
CA VAL A 74 -10.26 -11.19 30.55
C VAL A 74 -11.69 -11.44 30.13
N ASP A 75 -12.62 -10.62 30.62
CA ASP A 75 -14.01 -10.58 30.18
C ASP A 75 -14.25 -9.38 29.26
N VAL A 76 -14.31 -9.61 27.95
CA VAL A 76 -14.64 -8.59 26.95
C VAL A 76 -16.13 -8.49 26.80
N LYS A 77 -16.77 -7.56 27.52
CA LYS A 77 -18.22 -7.36 27.48
C LYS A 77 -18.72 -6.90 26.10
N LYS A 78 -17.91 -6.11 25.38
CA LYS A 78 -18.28 -5.53 24.08
C LYS A 78 -17.07 -5.03 23.33
N PHE A 79 -17.02 -5.30 22.04
CA PHE A 79 -16.21 -4.55 21.08
C PHE A 79 -17.10 -3.50 20.39
N ASP A 80 -16.73 -2.23 20.44
CA ASP A 80 -17.44 -1.12 19.84
C ASP A 80 -16.71 -0.62 18.60
N PHE A 81 -17.09 -1.15 17.42
CA PHE A 81 -16.48 -0.76 16.16
C PHE A 81 -16.68 0.72 15.82
N ALA A 82 -17.87 1.28 16.18
CA ALA A 82 -18.13 2.71 15.97
C ALA A 82 -17.14 3.59 16.74
N LYS A 83 -16.73 3.17 17.95
CA LYS A 83 -15.68 3.87 18.72
C LYS A 83 -14.32 3.81 18.06
N LEU A 84 -13.94 2.68 17.46
CA LEU A 84 -12.71 2.57 16.68
C LEU A 84 -12.76 3.50 15.47
N VAL A 85 -13.88 3.53 14.75
CA VAL A 85 -14.10 4.43 13.60
C VAL A 85 -13.99 5.90 14.02
N GLU A 86 -14.65 6.31 15.11
CA GLU A 86 -14.54 7.68 15.65
C GLU A 86 -13.09 8.07 15.94
N SER A 87 -12.35 7.21 16.64
CA SER A 87 -10.95 7.46 17.01
C SER A 87 -10.04 7.54 15.78
N ARG A 88 -10.26 6.69 14.78
CA ARG A 88 -9.57 6.71 13.50
C ARG A 88 -9.84 8.01 12.74
N GLN A 89 -11.10 8.45 12.65
CA GLN A 89 -11.47 9.70 11.97
C GLN A 89 -10.91 10.93 12.67
N ALA A 90 -10.91 10.94 14.00
CA ALA A 90 -10.26 12.01 14.78
C ALA A 90 -8.75 12.08 14.49
N TYR A 91 -8.08 10.95 14.31
CA TYR A 91 -6.67 10.92 13.93
C TYR A 91 -6.45 11.46 12.52
N ILE A 92 -7.25 11.05 11.54
CA ILE A 92 -7.20 11.55 10.15
C ILE A 92 -7.42 13.07 10.12
N SER A 93 -8.38 13.59 10.88
CA SER A 93 -8.64 15.04 10.99
C SER A 93 -7.43 15.83 11.50
N ARG A 94 -6.69 15.28 12.47
CA ARG A 94 -5.43 15.90 12.95
C ARG A 94 -4.36 15.93 11.84
N ILE A 95 -4.29 14.90 11.00
CA ILE A 95 -3.35 14.87 9.86
C ILE A 95 -3.74 15.95 8.83
N HIS A 96 -5.04 16.12 8.53
CA HIS A 96 -5.50 17.18 7.63
C HIS A 96 -5.09 18.56 8.16
N THR A 97 -5.34 18.85 9.42
CA THR A 97 -4.91 20.10 10.07
C THR A 97 -3.40 20.30 9.95
N SER A 98 -2.60 19.24 10.12
CA SER A 98 -1.16 19.31 9.97
C SER A 98 -0.75 19.67 8.53
N TYR A 99 -1.40 19.09 7.52
CA TYR A 99 -1.13 19.43 6.12
C TYR A 99 -1.52 20.88 5.80
N ASP A 100 -2.71 21.32 6.22
CA ASP A 100 -3.14 22.70 6.01
C ASP A 100 -2.13 23.69 6.63
N ASN A 101 -1.67 23.44 7.85
CA ASN A 101 -0.68 24.27 8.54
C ASN A 101 0.67 24.30 7.81
N VAL A 102 1.17 23.15 7.34
CA VAL A 102 2.45 23.05 6.64
C VAL A 102 2.40 23.74 5.28
N LEU A 103 1.32 23.55 4.53
CA LEU A 103 1.12 24.20 3.23
C LEU A 103 0.99 25.71 3.37
N ALA A 104 0.21 26.17 4.34
CA ALA A 104 0.07 27.60 4.64
C ALA A 104 1.41 28.24 5.07
N LYS A 105 2.17 27.57 5.95
CA LYS A 105 3.51 28.03 6.38
C LYS A 105 4.46 28.18 5.19
N ASN A 106 4.36 27.30 4.19
CA ASN A 106 5.21 27.33 3.00
C ASN A 106 4.63 28.19 1.88
N ASN A 107 3.54 28.93 2.11
CA ASN A 107 2.86 29.76 1.13
C ASN A 107 2.45 28.97 -0.15
N VAL A 108 2.02 27.74 0.02
CA VAL A 108 1.47 26.92 -1.08
C VAL A 108 -0.04 27.16 -1.18
N ASP A 109 -0.51 27.59 -2.34
CA ASP A 109 -1.94 27.75 -2.60
C ASP A 109 -2.61 26.38 -2.72
N VAL A 110 -3.67 26.14 -1.95
CA VAL A 110 -4.51 24.95 -2.08
C VAL A 110 -5.79 25.31 -2.81
N ILE A 111 -5.94 24.83 -4.03
CA ILE A 111 -7.11 25.07 -4.89
C ILE A 111 -8.01 23.84 -4.81
N ARG A 112 -9.18 23.98 -4.18
CA ARG A 112 -10.16 22.89 -4.01
C ARG A 112 -11.02 22.80 -5.25
N GLY A 113 -10.74 21.81 -6.12
CA GLY A 113 -11.46 21.60 -7.36
C GLY A 113 -10.82 20.53 -8.23
N PHE A 114 -11.49 20.22 -9.32
CA PHE A 114 -11.05 19.21 -10.27
C PHE A 114 -10.30 19.85 -11.44
N ALA A 115 -9.03 19.46 -11.66
CA ALA A 115 -8.18 20.00 -12.71
C ALA A 115 -8.27 19.20 -14.00
N GLN A 116 -8.31 19.92 -15.14
CA GLN A 116 -8.17 19.36 -16.49
C GLN A 116 -7.20 20.19 -17.30
N PHE A 117 -6.40 19.55 -18.14
CA PHE A 117 -5.56 20.26 -19.08
C PHE A 117 -6.39 20.96 -20.17
N VAL A 118 -6.09 22.23 -20.40
CA VAL A 118 -6.54 23.01 -21.58
C VAL A 118 -5.45 22.97 -22.63
N ASN A 119 -4.20 23.04 -22.23
CA ASN A 119 -3.00 22.86 -23.02
C ASN A 119 -1.82 22.51 -22.08
N LYS A 120 -0.60 22.40 -22.61
CA LYS A 120 0.59 21.98 -21.83
C LYS A 120 0.93 22.85 -20.61
N ASN A 121 0.48 24.10 -20.58
CA ASN A 121 0.81 25.06 -19.50
C ASN A 121 -0.42 25.59 -18.76
N THR A 122 -1.64 25.26 -19.22
CA THR A 122 -2.90 25.80 -18.70
C THR A 122 -3.79 24.68 -18.19
N LEU A 123 -4.26 24.86 -16.98
CA LEU A 123 -5.25 23.99 -16.34
C LEU A 123 -6.55 24.75 -16.14
N GLN A 124 -7.67 24.10 -16.40
CA GLN A 124 -8.99 24.53 -15.96
C GLN A 124 -9.32 23.79 -14.67
N VAL A 125 -9.69 24.53 -13.66
CA VAL A 125 -10.19 23.98 -12.39
C VAL A 125 -11.69 24.15 -12.36
N THR A 126 -12.42 23.08 -12.13
CA THR A 126 -13.88 23.09 -11.90
C THR A 126 -14.13 22.94 -10.40
N PHE A 127 -14.85 23.89 -9.82
CA PHE A 127 -15.21 23.89 -8.40
C PHE A 127 -16.53 23.14 -8.16
N ASP A 128 -16.83 22.84 -6.90
CA ASP A 128 -18.04 22.07 -6.50
C ASP A 128 -19.35 22.78 -6.89
N ASP A 129 -19.35 24.11 -6.98
CA ASP A 129 -20.51 24.91 -7.42
C ASP A 129 -20.66 24.94 -8.96
N GLY A 130 -19.80 24.24 -9.70
CA GLY A 130 -19.78 24.20 -11.16
C GLY A 130 -19.07 25.39 -11.82
N SER A 131 -18.61 26.39 -11.05
CA SER A 131 -17.79 27.46 -11.60
C SER A 131 -16.41 26.97 -12.03
N THR A 132 -15.75 27.70 -12.93
CA THR A 132 -14.44 27.34 -13.46
C THR A 132 -13.45 28.50 -13.38
N GLU A 133 -12.19 28.19 -13.13
CA GLU A 133 -11.06 29.10 -13.19
C GLU A 133 -9.93 28.49 -14.02
N GLN A 134 -9.21 29.31 -14.76
CA GLN A 134 -7.98 28.85 -15.41
C GLN A 134 -6.74 29.33 -14.63
N VAL A 135 -5.77 28.43 -14.49
CA VAL A 135 -4.46 28.71 -13.91
C VAL A 135 -3.36 28.24 -14.86
N THR A 136 -2.21 28.88 -14.79
CA THR A 136 -1.05 28.51 -15.64
C THR A 136 0.17 28.20 -14.78
N ALA A 137 1.07 27.36 -15.30
CA ALA A 137 2.34 27.06 -14.63
C ALA A 137 3.46 26.82 -15.64
N ASP A 138 4.70 27.07 -15.19
CA ASP A 138 5.92 26.70 -15.91
C ASP A 138 6.16 25.20 -15.86
N HIS A 139 5.86 24.57 -14.70
CA HIS A 139 5.99 23.15 -14.45
C HIS A 139 4.71 22.58 -13.84
N ILE A 140 4.26 21.43 -14.35
CA ILE A 140 3.06 20.74 -13.88
C ILE A 140 3.41 19.31 -13.50
N LEU A 141 3.07 18.91 -12.26
CA LEU A 141 3.19 17.54 -11.77
C LEU A 141 1.82 16.86 -11.77
N ILE A 142 1.69 15.74 -12.44
CA ILE A 142 0.54 14.87 -12.36
C ILE A 142 0.78 13.88 -11.19
N ALA A 143 -0.06 13.93 -10.16
CA ALA A 143 0.02 13.10 -8.95
C ALA A 143 -1.37 12.64 -8.49
N THR A 144 -2.24 12.29 -9.45
CA THR A 144 -3.66 11.98 -9.23
C THR A 144 -3.93 10.63 -8.59
N GLY A 145 -2.90 9.79 -8.43
CA GLY A 145 -2.99 8.49 -7.77
C GLY A 145 -3.89 7.47 -8.48
N GLY A 146 -4.24 6.42 -7.76
CA GLY A 146 -5.10 5.36 -8.26
C GLY A 146 -6.40 5.23 -7.49
N ARG A 147 -7.35 4.50 -8.09
CA ARG A 147 -8.63 4.12 -7.49
C ARG A 147 -8.80 2.60 -7.52
N PRO A 148 -9.63 1.98 -6.64
CA PRO A 148 -9.93 0.56 -6.70
C PRO A 148 -10.59 0.17 -8.03
N SER A 149 -10.26 -1.04 -8.51
CA SER A 149 -10.90 -1.65 -9.68
C SER A 149 -12.11 -2.49 -9.26
N ILE A 150 -13.20 -2.37 -10.00
CA ILE A 150 -14.42 -3.18 -9.85
C ILE A 150 -14.55 -4.08 -11.08
N PRO A 151 -14.90 -5.39 -10.92
CA PRO A 151 -15.03 -6.28 -12.07
C PRO A 151 -16.24 -5.92 -12.93
N ALA A 152 -16.11 -6.13 -14.24
CA ALA A 152 -17.21 -5.91 -15.20
C ALA A 152 -18.11 -7.15 -15.26
N ILE A 153 -18.72 -7.55 -14.15
CA ILE A 153 -19.68 -8.66 -14.04
C ILE A 153 -21.03 -8.14 -13.55
N LYS A 154 -22.09 -8.86 -13.85
CA LYS A 154 -23.45 -8.52 -13.43
C LYS A 154 -23.56 -8.53 -11.91
N GLY A 155 -24.11 -7.47 -11.32
CA GLY A 155 -24.29 -7.30 -9.88
C GLY A 155 -23.03 -6.90 -9.11
N ALA A 156 -21.92 -6.56 -9.79
CA ALA A 156 -20.70 -6.09 -9.13
C ALA A 156 -20.93 -4.89 -8.22
N GLU A 157 -21.91 -4.06 -8.53
CA GLU A 157 -22.35 -2.89 -7.76
C GLU A 157 -22.92 -3.20 -6.38
N TYR A 158 -23.25 -4.46 -6.10
CA TYR A 158 -23.67 -4.89 -4.76
C TYR A 158 -22.50 -5.16 -3.80
N GLY A 159 -21.28 -5.17 -4.30
CA GLY A 159 -20.07 -5.17 -3.50
C GLY A 159 -19.55 -3.75 -3.26
N ILE A 160 -18.71 -3.61 -2.24
CA ILE A 160 -17.94 -2.41 -1.97
C ILE A 160 -16.48 -2.62 -2.38
N ASP A 161 -15.73 -1.55 -2.53
CA ASP A 161 -14.29 -1.59 -2.71
C ASP A 161 -13.53 -1.34 -1.39
N SER A 162 -12.20 -1.20 -1.44
CA SER A 162 -11.38 -0.89 -0.26
C SER A 162 -11.75 0.45 0.39
N ASP A 163 -12.16 1.45 -0.39
CA ASP A 163 -12.56 2.75 0.13
C ASP A 163 -13.88 2.61 0.92
N GLY A 164 -14.81 1.79 0.40
CA GLY A 164 -16.07 1.44 1.05
C GLY A 164 -15.89 0.75 2.41
N VAL A 165 -14.83 -0.07 2.57
CA VAL A 165 -14.52 -0.69 3.88
C VAL A 165 -14.27 0.36 4.96
N PHE A 166 -13.56 1.44 4.61
CA PHE A 166 -13.29 2.52 5.55
C PHE A 166 -14.50 3.41 5.81
N ALA A 167 -15.55 3.30 5.01
CA ALA A 167 -16.85 3.96 5.23
C ALA A 167 -17.81 3.14 6.12
N LEU A 168 -17.49 1.87 6.41
CA LEU A 168 -18.32 1.05 7.31
C LEU A 168 -18.37 1.67 8.71
N THR A 169 -19.57 1.70 9.28
CA THR A 169 -19.85 2.11 10.66
C THR A 169 -20.15 0.93 11.59
N GLU A 170 -20.46 -0.22 10.99
CA GLU A 170 -20.73 -1.49 11.68
C GLU A 170 -20.00 -2.62 10.97
N LEU A 171 -19.58 -3.64 11.71
CA LEU A 171 -18.97 -4.81 11.12
C LEU A 171 -20.06 -5.73 10.55
N PRO A 172 -19.88 -6.27 9.33
CA PRO A 172 -20.75 -7.34 8.82
C PRO A 172 -20.53 -8.62 9.65
N LYS A 173 -21.48 -9.53 9.66
CA LYS A 173 -21.30 -10.84 10.29
C LYS A 173 -20.42 -11.76 9.43
N ARG A 174 -20.65 -11.75 8.12
CA ARG A 174 -19.93 -12.58 7.14
C ARG A 174 -19.44 -11.70 5.99
N VAL A 175 -18.18 -11.87 5.60
CA VAL A 175 -17.57 -11.11 4.51
C VAL A 175 -16.92 -12.02 3.47
N ALA A 176 -17.10 -11.69 2.21
CA ALA A 176 -16.27 -12.19 1.12
C ALA A 176 -15.31 -11.09 0.66
N VAL A 177 -14.02 -11.36 0.73
CA VAL A 177 -12.98 -10.51 0.14
C VAL A 177 -12.51 -11.19 -1.14
N VAL A 178 -12.69 -10.52 -2.27
CA VAL A 178 -12.29 -11.04 -3.59
C VAL A 178 -11.04 -10.31 -4.06
N GLY A 179 -9.93 -11.03 -4.13
CA GLY A 179 -8.63 -10.49 -4.53
C GLY A 179 -7.47 -11.31 -3.97
N ALA A 180 -6.29 -11.17 -4.57
CA ALA A 180 -5.10 -11.91 -4.18
C ALA A 180 -3.90 -11.00 -3.86
N GLY A 181 -4.09 -9.69 -3.85
CA GLY A 181 -3.08 -8.69 -3.52
C GLY A 181 -3.02 -8.37 -2.02
N TYR A 182 -2.09 -7.50 -1.66
CA TYR A 182 -1.88 -7.10 -0.27
C TYR A 182 -3.12 -6.48 0.38
N ILE A 183 -3.92 -5.69 -0.37
CA ILE A 183 -5.17 -5.09 0.14
C ILE A 183 -6.15 -6.18 0.57
N ALA A 184 -6.33 -7.23 -0.26
CA ALA A 184 -7.24 -8.33 0.07
C ALA A 184 -6.79 -9.07 1.32
N VAL A 185 -5.50 -9.39 1.42
CA VAL A 185 -4.90 -10.09 2.57
C VAL A 185 -5.03 -9.28 3.85
N GLU A 186 -4.68 -8.01 3.80
CA GLU A 186 -4.74 -7.10 4.95
C GLU A 186 -6.16 -6.90 5.47
N LEU A 187 -7.12 -6.65 4.57
CA LEU A 187 -8.52 -6.46 4.95
C LEU A 187 -9.14 -7.75 5.50
N ALA A 188 -8.84 -8.90 4.88
CA ALA A 188 -9.31 -10.20 5.37
C ALA A 188 -8.78 -10.48 6.78
N GLY A 189 -7.48 -10.26 7.02
CA GLY A 189 -6.88 -10.45 8.34
C GLY A 189 -7.51 -9.56 9.41
N VAL A 190 -7.61 -8.26 9.13
CA VAL A 190 -8.20 -7.29 10.06
C VAL A 190 -9.64 -7.63 10.41
N LEU A 191 -10.49 -7.94 9.42
CA LEU A 191 -11.90 -8.25 9.65
C LEU A 191 -12.05 -9.55 10.44
N ASN A 192 -11.28 -10.57 10.11
CA ASN A 192 -11.27 -11.85 10.81
C ASN A 192 -10.88 -11.68 12.30
N SER A 193 -9.79 -10.98 12.58
CA SER A 193 -9.33 -10.74 13.96
C SER A 193 -10.32 -9.90 14.78
N LEU A 194 -11.14 -9.08 14.12
CA LEU A 194 -12.23 -8.34 14.76
C LEU A 194 -13.52 -9.14 14.90
N GLY A 195 -13.51 -10.43 14.58
CA GLY A 195 -14.62 -11.38 14.81
C GLY A 195 -15.60 -11.53 13.65
N VAL A 196 -15.26 -11.11 12.43
CA VAL A 196 -16.05 -11.30 11.23
C VAL A 196 -15.74 -12.67 10.62
N GLU A 197 -16.78 -13.48 10.30
CA GLU A 197 -16.60 -14.69 9.48
C GLU A 197 -16.08 -14.29 8.10
N THR A 198 -14.83 -14.66 7.79
CA THR A 198 -14.10 -14.12 6.66
C THR A 198 -13.75 -15.19 5.63
N HIS A 199 -14.19 -14.95 4.38
CA HIS A 199 -13.86 -15.75 3.21
C HIS A 199 -12.99 -14.95 2.27
N LEU A 200 -11.81 -15.49 1.92
CA LEU A 200 -10.89 -14.89 0.93
C LEU A 200 -10.93 -15.69 -0.37
N PHE A 201 -11.33 -15.06 -1.46
CA PHE A 201 -11.44 -15.66 -2.79
C PHE A 201 -10.29 -15.21 -3.67
N VAL A 202 -9.46 -16.16 -4.13
CA VAL A 202 -8.32 -15.89 -5.01
C VAL A 202 -8.45 -16.65 -6.33
N ARG A 203 -8.14 -15.96 -7.42
CA ARG A 203 -8.25 -16.51 -8.79
C ARG A 203 -7.30 -17.69 -9.07
N LYS A 204 -6.19 -17.78 -8.36
CA LYS A 204 -5.17 -18.82 -8.55
C LYS A 204 -5.04 -19.66 -7.28
N HIS A 205 -3.91 -20.37 -7.14
CA HIS A 205 -3.66 -21.31 -6.03
C HIS A 205 -3.36 -20.63 -4.68
N ALA A 206 -2.95 -19.35 -4.66
CA ALA A 206 -2.60 -18.62 -3.43
C ALA A 206 -2.73 -17.11 -3.61
N PRO A 207 -2.85 -16.33 -2.51
CA PRO A 207 -2.62 -14.88 -2.52
C PRO A 207 -1.13 -14.57 -2.65
N LEU A 208 -0.78 -13.29 -2.87
CA LEU A 208 0.59 -12.74 -2.85
C LEU A 208 1.62 -13.53 -3.67
N ARG A 209 1.24 -14.11 -4.80
CA ARG A 209 2.09 -15.02 -5.60
C ARG A 209 3.41 -14.43 -6.10
N ASN A 210 3.56 -13.10 -6.04
CA ASN A 210 4.81 -12.40 -6.42
C ASN A 210 5.79 -12.27 -5.25
N PHE A 211 5.37 -12.67 -4.04
CA PHE A 211 6.24 -12.73 -2.86
C PHE A 211 7.02 -14.04 -2.83
N ASP A 212 8.03 -14.11 -1.97
CA ASP A 212 8.80 -15.33 -1.80
C ASP A 212 7.90 -16.50 -1.37
N PRO A 213 8.01 -17.69 -1.99
CA PRO A 213 7.13 -18.82 -1.73
C PRO A 213 7.05 -19.22 -0.25
N MET A 214 8.17 -19.18 0.49
CA MET A 214 8.19 -19.51 1.92
C MET A 214 7.31 -18.55 2.73
N MET A 215 7.26 -17.27 2.35
CA MET A 215 6.38 -16.28 3.00
C MET A 215 4.92 -16.56 2.69
N VAL A 216 4.61 -16.88 1.43
CA VAL A 216 3.23 -17.17 0.99
C VAL A 216 2.69 -18.43 1.64
N GLU A 217 3.45 -19.50 1.68
CA GLU A 217 3.06 -20.77 2.31
C GLU A 217 2.78 -20.56 3.80
N THR A 218 3.69 -19.89 4.51
CA THR A 218 3.50 -19.61 5.95
C THR A 218 2.30 -18.69 6.21
N LEU A 219 2.04 -17.71 5.33
CA LEU A 219 0.85 -16.87 5.44
C LEU A 219 -0.43 -17.68 5.28
N VAL A 220 -0.50 -18.58 4.29
CA VAL A 220 -1.69 -19.42 4.05
C VAL A 220 -1.96 -20.33 5.25
N GLU A 221 -0.90 -20.94 5.81
CA GLU A 221 -1.02 -21.75 7.04
C GLU A 221 -1.56 -20.93 8.21
N SER A 222 -1.03 -19.72 8.42
CA SER A 222 -1.50 -18.80 9.47
C SER A 222 -2.95 -18.37 9.27
N MET A 223 -3.33 -17.99 8.05
CA MET A 223 -4.72 -17.62 7.73
C MET A 223 -5.71 -18.75 8.04
N GLN A 224 -5.35 -20.00 7.74
CA GLN A 224 -6.19 -21.16 8.04
C GLN A 224 -6.28 -21.43 9.54
N GLN A 225 -5.16 -21.29 10.26
CA GLN A 225 -5.11 -21.40 11.72
C GLN A 225 -5.98 -20.35 12.41
N ASP A 226 -6.01 -19.14 11.87
CA ASP A 226 -6.80 -18.00 12.37
C ASP A 226 -8.29 -18.09 11.98
N GLY A 227 -8.68 -19.04 11.15
CA GLY A 227 -10.06 -19.30 10.76
C GLY A 227 -10.54 -18.60 9.49
N ILE A 228 -9.65 -17.96 8.72
CA ILE A 228 -10.00 -17.44 7.40
C ILE A 228 -10.19 -18.60 6.42
N THR A 229 -11.36 -18.63 5.76
CA THR A 229 -11.65 -19.63 4.73
C THR A 229 -11.08 -19.17 3.39
N LEU A 230 -9.97 -19.78 2.96
CA LEU A 230 -9.34 -19.49 1.67
C LEU A 230 -9.97 -20.31 0.55
N HIS A 231 -10.53 -19.65 -0.46
CA HIS A 231 -11.08 -20.25 -1.68
C HIS A 231 -10.15 -19.98 -2.85
N THR A 232 -9.45 -21.01 -3.31
CA THR A 232 -8.56 -20.93 -4.47
C THR A 232 -9.29 -21.21 -5.77
N HIS A 233 -8.71 -20.80 -6.91
CA HIS A 233 -9.26 -20.96 -8.25
C HIS A 233 -10.72 -20.46 -8.36
N ALA A 234 -11.04 -19.39 -7.63
CA ALA A 234 -12.36 -18.81 -7.55
C ALA A 234 -12.45 -17.57 -8.46
N ILE A 235 -13.22 -17.71 -9.55
CA ILE A 235 -13.44 -16.62 -10.52
C ILE A 235 -14.91 -16.22 -10.43
N PRO A 236 -15.20 -15.01 -9.89
CA PRO A 236 -16.59 -14.52 -9.82
C PRO A 236 -17.19 -14.33 -11.20
N LYS A 237 -18.44 -14.71 -11.34
CA LYS A 237 -19.23 -14.62 -12.59
C LYS A 237 -20.40 -13.66 -12.47
N GLU A 238 -21.09 -13.67 -11.35
CA GLU A 238 -22.30 -12.87 -11.10
C GLU A 238 -22.48 -12.67 -9.60
N VAL A 239 -23.08 -11.55 -9.22
CA VAL A 239 -23.54 -11.28 -7.85
C VAL A 239 -25.05 -11.04 -7.86
N VAL A 240 -25.78 -11.70 -6.98
CA VAL A 240 -27.22 -11.55 -6.82
C VAL A 240 -27.52 -10.99 -5.43
N LYS A 241 -28.31 -9.92 -5.37
CA LYS A 241 -28.80 -9.37 -4.11
C LYS A 241 -30.06 -10.12 -3.67
N ASN A 242 -30.07 -10.61 -2.44
CA ASN A 242 -31.16 -11.35 -1.85
C ASN A 242 -32.19 -10.42 -1.18
N ALA A 243 -33.38 -10.94 -0.92
CA ALA A 243 -34.47 -10.19 -0.29
C ALA A 243 -34.17 -9.74 1.16
N ASP A 244 -33.30 -10.49 1.86
CA ASP A 244 -32.86 -10.19 3.23
C ASP A 244 -31.70 -9.18 3.29
N GLY A 245 -31.25 -8.70 2.13
CA GLY A 245 -30.14 -7.73 2.01
C GLY A 245 -28.77 -8.38 1.86
N SER A 246 -28.63 -9.70 2.07
CA SER A 246 -27.39 -10.43 1.78
C SER A 246 -27.14 -10.50 0.27
N VAL A 247 -25.93 -10.89 -0.12
CA VAL A 247 -25.56 -11.10 -1.51
C VAL A 247 -25.04 -12.51 -1.74
N THR A 248 -25.41 -13.13 -2.87
CA THR A 248 -24.88 -14.42 -3.29
C THR A 248 -23.91 -14.21 -4.45
N LEU A 249 -22.67 -14.63 -4.23
CA LEU A 249 -21.60 -14.60 -5.20
C LEU A 249 -21.56 -15.96 -5.92
N HIS A 250 -21.74 -15.96 -7.24
CA HIS A 250 -21.65 -17.13 -8.11
C HIS A 250 -20.30 -17.16 -8.81
N PHE A 251 -19.69 -18.35 -8.92
CA PHE A 251 -18.39 -18.55 -9.55
C PHE A 251 -18.51 -19.33 -10.86
N GLU A 252 -17.49 -19.22 -11.72
CA GLU A 252 -17.45 -19.90 -13.03
C GLU A 252 -17.51 -21.45 -12.89
N ASP A 253 -16.98 -22.00 -11.81
CA ASP A 253 -16.95 -23.43 -11.51
C ASP A 253 -18.23 -23.98 -10.85
N GLY A 254 -19.24 -23.13 -10.71
CA GLY A 254 -20.55 -23.50 -10.14
C GLY A 254 -20.65 -23.40 -8.62
N ARG A 255 -19.55 -23.02 -7.93
CA ARG A 255 -19.62 -22.69 -6.49
C ARG A 255 -20.47 -21.45 -6.26
N GLU A 256 -21.06 -21.36 -5.08
CA GLU A 256 -21.83 -20.21 -4.62
C GLU A 256 -21.46 -19.88 -3.17
N GLN A 257 -21.49 -18.61 -2.82
CA GLN A 257 -21.30 -18.14 -1.45
C GLN A 257 -22.25 -17.00 -1.14
N THR A 258 -23.03 -17.16 -0.08
CA THR A 258 -23.89 -16.08 0.44
C THR A 258 -23.25 -15.41 1.65
N ILE A 259 -23.14 -14.08 1.60
CA ILE A 259 -22.47 -13.25 2.60
C ILE A 259 -23.23 -11.95 2.84
N ASP A 260 -22.88 -11.24 3.91
CA ASP A 260 -23.52 -9.98 4.27
C ASP A 260 -22.82 -8.76 3.65
N CYS A 261 -21.51 -8.90 3.34
CA CYS A 261 -20.74 -7.87 2.70
C CYS A 261 -19.74 -8.48 1.70
N LEU A 262 -19.71 -7.96 0.49
CA LEU A 262 -18.75 -8.31 -0.56
C LEU A 262 -17.76 -7.16 -0.76
N ILE A 263 -16.45 -7.48 -0.72
CA ILE A 263 -15.36 -6.53 -0.90
C ILE A 263 -14.56 -6.89 -2.14
N TRP A 264 -14.50 -5.97 -3.09
CA TRP A 264 -13.65 -6.06 -4.27
C TRP A 264 -12.26 -5.50 -3.96
N ALA A 265 -11.25 -6.35 -3.97
CA ALA A 265 -9.85 -6.00 -3.79
C ALA A 265 -8.99 -6.59 -4.92
N ILE A 266 -9.50 -6.48 -6.17
CA ILE A 266 -8.96 -7.15 -7.37
C ILE A 266 -7.84 -6.37 -8.06
N GLY A 267 -7.51 -5.18 -7.58
CA GLY A 267 -6.46 -4.31 -8.11
C GLY A 267 -6.84 -2.84 -8.07
N ARG A 268 -5.98 -2.02 -8.66
CA ARG A 268 -6.15 -0.57 -8.77
C ARG A 268 -5.91 -0.13 -10.20
N GLU A 269 -6.48 1.00 -10.56
CA GLU A 269 -6.29 1.66 -11.86
C GLU A 269 -5.92 3.13 -11.68
N PRO A 270 -5.14 3.73 -12.59
CA PRO A 270 -4.71 5.12 -12.47
C PRO A 270 -5.87 6.09 -12.67
N THR A 271 -5.88 7.18 -11.90
CA THR A 271 -6.90 8.23 -12.01
C THR A 271 -6.44 9.31 -13.00
N THR A 272 -6.32 8.95 -14.27
CA THR A 272 -5.84 9.82 -15.35
C THR A 272 -6.86 10.08 -16.46
N ASP A 273 -7.95 9.31 -16.48
CA ASP A 273 -8.97 9.30 -17.53
C ASP A 273 -9.75 10.62 -17.67
N LYS A 274 -9.86 11.41 -16.60
CA LYS A 274 -10.69 12.62 -16.58
C LYS A 274 -9.91 13.94 -16.61
N ILE A 275 -8.56 13.90 -16.56
CA ILE A 275 -7.74 15.12 -16.51
C ILE A 275 -7.35 15.67 -17.90
N ASN A 276 -7.87 15.08 -18.98
CA ASN A 276 -7.69 15.52 -20.36
C ASN A 276 -6.20 15.58 -20.79
N LEU A 277 -5.46 14.51 -20.57
CA LEU A 277 -4.03 14.38 -20.91
C LEU A 277 -3.74 14.74 -22.37
N HIS A 278 -4.66 14.39 -23.28
CA HIS A 278 -4.53 14.64 -24.73
C HIS A 278 -4.37 16.13 -25.05
N ALA A 279 -5.09 17.03 -24.34
CA ALA A 279 -4.98 18.48 -24.57
C ALA A 279 -3.57 19.03 -24.26
N ALA A 280 -2.82 18.35 -23.38
CA ALA A 280 -1.44 18.67 -23.09
C ALA A 280 -0.43 17.90 -23.96
N GLY A 281 -0.88 16.94 -24.77
CA GLY A 281 -0.02 16.04 -25.54
C GLY A 281 0.67 14.96 -24.70
N VAL A 282 0.20 14.72 -23.46
CA VAL A 282 0.76 13.68 -22.59
C VAL A 282 0.22 12.31 -23.00
N GLU A 283 1.14 11.37 -23.21
CA GLU A 283 0.81 10.00 -23.59
C GLU A 283 0.60 9.11 -22.36
N ALA A 284 -0.45 8.30 -22.43
CA ALA A 284 -0.72 7.23 -21.49
C ALA A 284 -0.98 5.93 -22.26
N ASN A 285 -0.65 4.78 -21.64
CA ASN A 285 -0.97 3.49 -22.25
C ASN A 285 -2.49 3.18 -22.18
N GLU A 286 -2.92 2.07 -22.76
CA GLU A 286 -4.34 1.65 -22.82
C GLU A 286 -4.99 1.52 -21.44
N ARG A 287 -4.20 1.30 -20.38
CA ARG A 287 -4.65 1.22 -19.00
C ARG A 287 -4.63 2.57 -18.28
N GLY A 288 -4.21 3.65 -18.94
CA GLY A 288 -4.15 5.01 -18.39
C GLY A 288 -2.86 5.32 -17.63
N PHE A 289 -1.86 4.43 -17.59
CA PHE A 289 -0.57 4.73 -16.96
C PHE A 289 0.29 5.61 -17.85
N ILE A 290 0.94 6.61 -17.24
CA ILE A 290 1.81 7.56 -17.90
C ILE A 290 3.25 7.01 -17.92
N LYS A 291 3.86 6.95 -19.11
CA LYS A 291 5.26 6.58 -19.24
C LYS A 291 6.14 7.76 -18.80
N VAL A 292 7.11 7.50 -17.94
CA VAL A 292 8.11 8.48 -17.51
C VAL A 292 9.52 7.91 -17.62
N ASP A 293 10.51 8.80 -17.75
CA ASP A 293 11.90 8.43 -17.60
C ASP A 293 12.31 8.35 -16.11
N LYS A 294 13.57 8.02 -15.82
CA LYS A 294 14.09 7.94 -14.44
C LYS A 294 14.02 9.26 -13.68
N TYR A 295 13.86 10.37 -14.37
CA TYR A 295 13.75 11.73 -13.83
C TYR A 295 12.29 12.19 -13.65
N GLN A 296 11.32 11.30 -13.84
CA GLN A 296 9.87 11.57 -13.81
C GLN A 296 9.38 12.48 -14.97
N ASN A 297 10.16 12.68 -16.01
CA ASN A 297 9.70 13.43 -17.17
C ASN A 297 8.69 12.58 -17.97
N THR A 298 7.59 13.19 -18.38
CA THR A 298 6.70 12.64 -19.41
C THR A 298 7.29 12.89 -20.81
N ASN A 299 6.57 12.53 -21.86
CA ASN A 299 6.93 12.89 -23.23
C ASN A 299 6.80 14.40 -23.53
N VAL A 300 6.18 15.20 -22.63
CA VAL A 300 5.97 16.64 -22.80
C VAL A 300 6.89 17.42 -21.85
N PRO A 301 7.82 18.25 -22.36
CA PRO A 301 8.68 19.09 -21.53
C PRO A 301 7.88 20.01 -20.61
N GLY A 302 8.22 20.04 -19.31
CA GLY A 302 7.53 20.81 -18.28
C GLY A 302 6.38 20.06 -17.61
N ILE A 303 6.05 18.85 -18.06
CA ILE A 303 5.04 18.00 -17.42
C ILE A 303 5.70 16.72 -16.89
N TYR A 304 5.41 16.40 -15.63
CA TYR A 304 5.97 15.29 -14.86
C TYR A 304 4.87 14.42 -14.29
N ALA A 305 5.20 13.17 -13.92
CA ALA A 305 4.27 12.29 -13.22
C ALA A 305 4.97 11.49 -12.13
N VAL A 306 4.29 11.30 -10.99
CA VAL A 306 4.77 10.50 -9.86
C VAL A 306 3.64 9.67 -9.22
N GLY A 307 4.01 8.62 -8.51
CA GLY A 307 3.09 7.77 -7.74
C GLY A 307 2.41 6.72 -8.61
N ASP A 308 1.21 6.32 -8.21
CA ASP A 308 0.50 5.14 -8.72
C ASP A 308 0.03 5.26 -10.18
N ILE A 309 0.28 6.39 -10.82
CA ILE A 309 -0.11 6.66 -12.21
C ILE A 309 1.01 6.39 -13.22
N ILE A 310 2.23 6.07 -12.76
CA ILE A 310 3.35 5.84 -13.67
C ILE A 310 3.43 4.38 -14.11
N GLU A 311 3.75 4.15 -15.38
CA GLU A 311 3.88 2.81 -15.93
C GLU A 311 5.04 2.05 -15.26
N GLY A 312 4.76 0.84 -14.76
CA GLY A 312 5.76 0.01 -14.05
C GLY A 312 6.22 0.57 -12.70
N GLY A 313 5.52 1.56 -12.18
CA GLY A 313 5.82 2.17 -10.88
C GLY A 313 5.56 1.24 -9.68
N ILE A 314 6.17 1.58 -8.55
CA ILE A 314 5.94 0.91 -7.27
C ILE A 314 4.88 1.72 -6.51
N GLU A 315 3.69 1.14 -6.33
CA GLU A 315 2.52 1.79 -5.71
C GLU A 315 2.67 1.83 -4.17
N LEU A 316 3.65 2.61 -3.70
CA LEU A 316 3.92 2.82 -2.27
C LEU A 316 4.02 4.32 -1.95
N THR A 317 3.37 4.74 -0.87
CA THR A 317 3.42 6.12 -0.37
C THR A 317 4.85 6.69 -0.24
N PRO A 318 5.83 6.00 0.38
CA PRO A 318 7.19 6.54 0.49
C PRO A 318 7.89 6.71 -0.87
N VAL A 319 7.56 5.87 -1.84
CA VAL A 319 8.09 5.96 -3.21
C VAL A 319 7.58 7.22 -3.89
N ALA A 320 6.28 7.49 -3.84
CA ALA A 320 5.70 8.72 -4.39
C ALA A 320 6.28 9.98 -3.71
N VAL A 321 6.42 9.98 -2.38
CA VAL A 321 7.06 11.06 -1.61
C VAL A 321 8.50 11.27 -2.06
N ALA A 322 9.28 10.21 -2.15
CA ALA A 322 10.70 10.29 -2.50
C ALA A 322 10.91 10.76 -3.94
N ALA A 323 10.09 10.26 -4.89
CA ALA A 323 10.13 10.69 -6.29
C ALA A 323 9.76 12.16 -6.43
N GLY A 324 8.67 12.61 -5.78
CA GLY A 324 8.23 14.00 -5.81
C GLY A 324 9.27 14.97 -5.20
N ARG A 325 9.90 14.62 -4.08
CA ARG A 325 10.96 15.43 -3.47
C ARG A 325 12.18 15.55 -4.38
N ARG A 326 12.65 14.45 -4.96
CA ARG A 326 13.81 14.44 -5.87
C ARG A 326 13.55 15.20 -7.15
N LEU A 327 12.33 15.12 -7.68
CA LEU A 327 11.90 15.95 -8.81
C LEU A 327 12.08 17.45 -8.47
N SER A 328 11.63 17.90 -7.31
CA SER A 328 11.75 19.30 -6.89
C SER A 328 13.21 19.70 -6.61
N GLU A 329 14.04 18.80 -6.06
CA GLU A 329 15.50 19.01 -5.92
C GLU A 329 16.14 19.27 -7.30
N ARG A 330 15.76 18.47 -8.31
CA ARG A 330 16.28 18.60 -9.66
C ARG A 330 15.84 19.88 -10.34
N LEU A 331 14.56 20.23 -10.22
CA LEU A 331 14.00 21.40 -10.93
C LEU A 331 14.43 22.73 -10.28
N PHE A 332 14.55 22.79 -8.95
CA PHE A 332 14.63 24.05 -8.23
C PHE A 332 15.83 24.19 -7.29
N ASN A 333 16.65 23.14 -7.12
CA ASN A 333 17.81 23.16 -6.22
C ASN A 333 19.14 22.82 -6.93
N HIS A 334 19.24 23.10 -8.22
CA HIS A 334 20.48 22.94 -9.00
C HIS A 334 21.11 21.53 -8.92
N LYS A 335 20.29 20.47 -8.78
CA LYS A 335 20.74 19.07 -8.75
C LYS A 335 20.25 18.32 -10.01
N PRO A 336 20.80 18.59 -11.19
CA PRO A 336 20.25 18.14 -12.47
C PRO A 336 20.18 16.62 -12.62
N ASN A 337 20.95 15.88 -11.83
CA ASN A 337 21.00 14.41 -11.87
C ASN A 337 20.17 13.73 -10.76
N GLU A 338 19.50 14.52 -9.89
CA GLU A 338 18.73 13.96 -8.79
C GLU A 338 17.52 13.17 -9.31
N HIS A 339 17.40 11.94 -8.88
CA HIS A 339 16.28 11.04 -9.19
C HIS A 339 16.15 9.95 -8.13
N LEU A 340 15.01 9.28 -8.07
CA LEU A 340 14.80 8.13 -7.20
C LEU A 340 15.40 6.87 -7.85
N ASP A 341 16.22 6.16 -7.09
CA ASP A 341 16.59 4.79 -7.41
C ASP A 341 15.51 3.83 -6.89
N TYR A 342 14.80 3.19 -7.80
CA TYR A 342 13.71 2.26 -7.50
C TYR A 342 14.19 0.85 -7.15
N ASN A 343 15.50 0.59 -7.11
CA ASN A 343 16.02 -0.70 -6.70
C ASN A 343 15.97 -0.87 -5.18
N LEU A 344 15.75 -2.09 -4.74
CA LEU A 344 15.77 -2.48 -3.32
C LEU A 344 14.83 -1.63 -2.43
N VAL A 345 13.63 -1.34 -2.94
CA VAL A 345 12.59 -0.69 -2.14
C VAL A 345 11.99 -1.72 -1.18
N PRO A 346 12.11 -1.50 0.15
CA PRO A 346 11.48 -2.40 1.11
C PRO A 346 9.97 -2.21 1.12
N SER A 347 9.26 -3.30 1.38
CA SER A 347 7.81 -3.27 1.54
C SER A 347 7.33 -4.19 2.65
N VAL A 348 6.15 -3.88 3.18
CA VAL A 348 5.47 -4.66 4.22
C VAL A 348 4.04 -4.91 3.78
N VAL A 349 3.59 -6.15 3.94
CA VAL A 349 2.17 -6.50 3.96
C VAL A 349 1.76 -6.66 5.42
N PHE A 350 0.81 -5.85 5.87
CA PHE A 350 0.27 -5.90 7.23
C PHE A 350 -0.77 -7.01 7.38
N SER A 351 -0.33 -8.21 7.01
CA SER A 351 -1.05 -9.46 7.25
C SER A 351 -0.94 -9.90 8.72
N HIS A 352 -1.57 -11.00 9.07
CA HIS A 352 -1.54 -11.63 10.38
C HIS A 352 -0.90 -13.02 10.24
N PRO A 353 0.42 -13.16 10.56
CA PRO A 353 1.41 -12.14 10.93
C PRO A 353 1.92 -11.30 9.73
N PRO A 354 2.58 -10.14 9.98
CA PRO A 354 3.08 -9.28 8.92
C PRO A 354 4.23 -9.91 8.12
N ILE A 355 4.28 -9.58 6.82
CA ILE A 355 5.38 -9.94 5.92
C ILE A 355 6.20 -8.70 5.61
N GLY A 356 7.51 -8.78 5.75
CA GLY A 356 8.46 -7.78 5.28
C GLY A 356 9.36 -8.34 4.19
N THR A 357 9.65 -7.54 3.16
CA THR A 357 10.47 -7.97 2.03
C THR A 357 11.32 -6.83 1.48
N VAL A 358 12.53 -7.16 1.03
CA VAL A 358 13.37 -6.27 0.24
C VAL A 358 14.20 -7.09 -0.74
N GLY A 359 14.30 -6.63 -1.99
CA GLY A 359 15.08 -7.27 -3.03
C GLY A 359 14.39 -8.47 -3.70
N LEU A 360 15.19 -9.39 -4.22
CA LEU A 360 14.74 -10.51 -5.04
C LEU A 360 14.27 -11.69 -4.19
N THR A 361 13.19 -12.31 -4.61
CA THR A 361 12.80 -13.63 -4.11
C THR A 361 13.79 -14.70 -4.56
N GLU A 362 13.82 -15.88 -3.91
CA GLU A 362 14.67 -16.98 -4.32
C GLU A 362 14.47 -17.36 -5.81
N PRO A 363 13.24 -17.55 -6.34
CA PRO A 363 13.02 -17.82 -7.76
C PRO A 363 13.55 -16.73 -8.69
N GLN A 364 13.35 -15.46 -8.35
CA GLN A 364 13.85 -14.33 -9.14
C GLN A 364 15.38 -14.26 -9.18
N ALA A 365 16.03 -14.54 -8.04
CA ALA A 365 17.48 -14.59 -7.97
C ALA A 365 18.06 -15.75 -8.82
N ILE A 366 17.41 -16.92 -8.76
CA ILE A 366 17.80 -18.08 -9.61
C ILE A 366 17.63 -17.75 -11.08
N GLU A 367 16.52 -17.12 -11.47
CA GLU A 367 16.28 -16.69 -12.85
C GLU A 367 17.34 -15.70 -13.35
N GLN A 368 17.74 -14.75 -12.48
CA GLN A 368 18.66 -13.68 -12.85
C GLN A 368 20.13 -14.09 -12.82
N TYR A 369 20.54 -14.96 -11.88
CA TYR A 369 21.95 -15.26 -11.62
C TYR A 369 22.35 -16.71 -11.88
N GLY A 370 21.38 -17.61 -12.11
CA GLY A 370 21.60 -19.06 -12.17
C GLY A 370 21.62 -19.73 -10.80
N ALA A 371 21.07 -20.93 -10.69
CA ALA A 371 20.91 -21.64 -9.43
C ALA A 371 22.25 -21.91 -8.72
N GLU A 372 23.32 -22.13 -9.50
CA GLU A 372 24.68 -22.39 -9.00
C GLU A 372 25.33 -21.17 -8.33
N ASN A 373 24.82 -19.96 -8.61
CA ASN A 373 25.32 -18.71 -8.04
C ASN A 373 24.46 -18.18 -6.89
N VAL A 374 23.34 -18.86 -6.58
CA VAL A 374 22.41 -18.45 -5.52
C VAL A 374 22.57 -19.36 -4.31
N LYS A 375 22.74 -18.75 -3.14
CA LYS A 375 22.76 -19.43 -1.86
C LYS A 375 21.68 -18.83 -0.95
N VAL A 376 20.91 -19.71 -0.31
CA VAL A 376 19.76 -19.29 0.51
C VAL A 376 19.95 -19.76 1.95
N TYR A 377 19.71 -18.85 2.87
CA TYR A 377 19.67 -19.12 4.31
C TYR A 377 18.27 -18.98 4.83
N LYS A 378 17.84 -19.88 5.71
CA LYS A 378 16.47 -19.94 6.25
C LYS A 378 16.50 -20.13 7.74
N SER A 379 15.64 -19.43 8.46
CA SER A 379 15.34 -19.69 9.86
C SER A 379 13.84 -19.90 10.04
N SER A 380 13.48 -20.83 10.92
CA SER A 380 12.10 -21.20 11.22
C SER A 380 11.95 -21.38 12.73
N PHE A 381 11.12 -20.55 13.35
CA PHE A 381 10.91 -20.56 14.78
C PHE A 381 9.49 -20.10 15.14
N THR A 382 9.13 -20.20 16.40
CA THR A 382 7.92 -19.61 16.97
C THR A 382 8.28 -18.30 17.65
N SER A 383 7.51 -17.23 17.39
CA SER A 383 7.69 -15.97 18.11
C SER A 383 7.69 -16.21 19.63
N MET A 384 8.68 -15.67 20.34
CA MET A 384 8.74 -15.78 21.80
C MET A 384 7.49 -15.21 22.47
N TYR A 385 6.89 -14.17 21.87
CA TYR A 385 5.64 -13.58 22.34
C TYR A 385 4.47 -14.58 22.36
N THR A 386 4.47 -15.56 21.45
CA THR A 386 3.41 -16.58 21.37
C THR A 386 3.89 -17.99 21.75
N ALA A 387 5.16 -18.16 22.12
CA ALA A 387 5.75 -19.47 22.37
C ALA A 387 5.13 -20.19 23.56
N VAL A 388 4.64 -19.45 24.56
CA VAL A 388 3.97 -19.98 25.76
C VAL A 388 2.47 -20.12 25.60
N THR A 389 1.91 -19.73 24.45
CA THR A 389 0.47 -19.77 24.18
C THR A 389 0.08 -21.00 23.35
N GLN A 390 -1.20 -21.37 23.38
CA GLN A 390 -1.74 -22.42 22.53
C GLN A 390 -1.78 -21.97 21.06
N HIS A 391 -2.07 -20.69 20.82
CA HIS A 391 -2.07 -20.09 19.49
C HIS A 391 -0.67 -19.57 19.11
N ARG A 392 0.17 -20.48 18.62
CA ARG A 392 1.57 -20.18 18.30
C ARG A 392 1.72 -19.58 16.90
N GLN A 393 2.32 -18.41 16.84
CA GLN A 393 2.59 -17.73 15.57
C GLN A 393 3.93 -18.20 14.98
N ALA A 394 3.89 -18.77 13.78
CA ALA A 394 5.09 -19.16 13.03
C ALA A 394 5.87 -17.92 12.57
N CYS A 395 7.18 -17.95 12.75
CA CYS A 395 8.10 -16.99 12.17
C CYS A 395 9.03 -17.70 11.17
N ARG A 396 9.23 -17.08 10.02
CA ARG A 396 10.15 -17.56 8.97
C ARG A 396 10.95 -16.38 8.45
N MET A 397 12.26 -16.59 8.40
CA MET A 397 13.20 -15.59 7.89
C MET A 397 14.04 -16.20 6.79
N LYS A 398 14.36 -15.43 5.77
CA LYS A 398 15.09 -15.87 4.60
C LYS A 398 16.05 -14.81 4.09
N LEU A 399 17.29 -15.22 3.80
CA LEU A 399 18.26 -14.44 3.05
C LEU A 399 18.51 -15.09 1.71
N VAL A 400 18.57 -14.31 0.65
CA VAL A 400 18.95 -14.72 -0.69
C VAL A 400 20.26 -14.03 -1.04
N CYS A 401 21.33 -14.82 -1.23
CA CYS A 401 22.68 -14.35 -1.45
C CYS A 401 23.17 -14.79 -2.84
N VAL A 402 24.06 -14.01 -3.45
CA VAL A 402 24.63 -14.32 -4.77
C VAL A 402 26.14 -14.17 -4.80
N GLY A 403 26.76 -15.00 -5.63
CA GLY A 403 28.20 -14.96 -5.90
C GLY A 403 29.07 -15.47 -4.76
N LYS A 404 30.39 -15.42 -4.96
CA LYS A 404 31.38 -15.96 -3.99
C LYS A 404 31.43 -15.17 -2.69
N GLU A 405 31.14 -13.88 -2.72
CA GLU A 405 31.11 -12.99 -1.55
C GLU A 405 29.76 -13.06 -0.83
N GLU A 406 28.82 -13.84 -1.35
CA GLU A 406 27.48 -13.98 -0.79
C GLU A 406 26.79 -12.63 -0.55
N LYS A 407 26.82 -11.74 -1.58
CA LYS A 407 26.12 -10.47 -1.53
C LYS A 407 24.62 -10.72 -1.32
N ILE A 408 24.02 -10.08 -0.33
CA ILE A 408 22.59 -10.21 -0.04
C ILE A 408 21.81 -9.41 -1.08
N VAL A 409 20.99 -10.11 -1.88
CA VAL A 409 20.12 -9.54 -2.91
C VAL A 409 18.65 -9.64 -2.58
N GLY A 410 18.30 -10.41 -1.56
CA GLY A 410 16.95 -10.55 -1.05
C GLY A 410 16.91 -10.86 0.44
N LEU A 411 15.96 -10.27 1.15
CA LEU A 411 15.66 -10.55 2.55
C LEU A 411 14.15 -10.53 2.73
N HIS A 412 13.62 -11.62 3.27
CA HIS A 412 12.20 -11.84 3.46
C HIS A 412 11.94 -12.38 4.84
N GLY A 413 10.87 -11.91 5.47
CA GLY A 413 10.44 -12.40 6.76
C GLY A 413 8.92 -12.35 6.90
N ILE A 414 8.38 -13.30 7.65
CA ILE A 414 7.00 -13.30 8.14
C ILE A 414 7.03 -13.61 9.63
N GLY A 415 6.29 -12.84 10.42
CA GLY A 415 6.23 -13.04 11.87
C GLY A 415 6.12 -11.75 12.65
N PHE A 416 5.96 -11.88 13.95
CA PHE A 416 5.82 -10.74 14.86
C PHE A 416 7.03 -9.80 14.79
N GLY A 417 6.77 -8.51 14.58
CA GLY A 417 7.77 -7.44 14.52
C GLY A 417 8.53 -7.32 13.21
N VAL A 418 8.28 -8.18 12.21
CA VAL A 418 8.95 -8.11 10.90
C VAL A 418 8.69 -6.78 10.21
N ASP A 419 7.48 -6.22 10.37
CA ASP A 419 7.08 -4.93 9.82
C ASP A 419 7.95 -3.76 10.32
N GLU A 420 8.47 -3.84 11.54
CA GLU A 420 9.32 -2.79 12.11
C GLU A 420 10.81 -3.03 11.85
N MET A 421 11.27 -4.29 11.83
CA MET A 421 12.70 -4.58 11.69
C MET A 421 13.21 -4.48 10.24
N ILE A 422 12.37 -4.72 9.23
CA ILE A 422 12.77 -4.77 7.82
C ILE A 422 13.45 -3.48 7.33
N GLN A 423 13.04 -2.33 7.85
CA GLN A 423 13.59 -1.02 7.47
C GLN A 423 15.10 -0.94 7.76
N GLY A 424 15.54 -1.43 8.91
CA GLY A 424 16.97 -1.40 9.29
C GLY A 424 17.82 -2.30 8.39
N PHE A 425 17.36 -3.52 8.12
CA PHE A 425 18.03 -4.44 7.21
C PHE A 425 18.06 -3.95 5.77
N ALA A 426 17.02 -3.28 5.30
CA ALA A 426 16.99 -2.68 3.97
C ALA A 426 18.09 -1.63 3.77
N VAL A 427 18.46 -0.88 4.82
CA VAL A 427 19.58 0.06 4.77
C VAL A 427 20.90 -0.68 4.52
N ALA A 428 21.18 -1.75 5.25
CA ALA A 428 22.38 -2.56 5.08
C ALA A 428 22.46 -3.17 3.66
N ILE A 429 21.35 -3.73 3.17
CA ILE A 429 21.27 -4.32 1.83
C ILE A 429 21.49 -3.26 0.76
N LYS A 430 20.92 -2.07 0.91
CA LYS A 430 21.13 -0.93 -0.02
C LYS A 430 22.59 -0.49 -0.05
N MET A 431 23.31 -0.64 1.05
CA MET A 431 24.76 -0.39 1.14
C MET A 431 25.61 -1.51 0.54
N GLY A 432 24.99 -2.62 0.12
CA GLY A 432 25.68 -3.75 -0.51
C GLY A 432 26.19 -4.82 0.47
N ALA A 433 25.55 -4.96 1.65
CA ALA A 433 25.93 -5.93 2.65
C ALA A 433 26.01 -7.36 2.11
N THR A 434 26.98 -8.10 2.63
CA THR A 434 27.23 -9.53 2.38
C THR A 434 26.73 -10.37 3.58
N LYS A 435 26.65 -11.69 3.38
CA LYS A 435 26.37 -12.61 4.49
C LYS A 435 27.41 -12.49 5.61
N ALA A 436 28.68 -12.28 5.25
CA ALA A 436 29.76 -12.08 6.22
C ALA A 436 29.56 -10.83 7.09
N ASP A 437 29.01 -9.74 6.53
CA ASP A 437 28.68 -8.55 7.32
C ASP A 437 27.60 -8.85 8.36
N PHE A 438 26.58 -9.66 7.99
CA PHE A 438 25.55 -10.09 8.92
C PHE A 438 26.13 -11.02 9.99
N ASP A 439 26.95 -12.01 9.61
CA ASP A 439 27.59 -12.96 10.55
C ASP A 439 28.52 -12.29 11.55
N ASN A 440 29.17 -11.19 11.16
CA ASN A 440 30.05 -10.41 12.02
C ASN A 440 29.30 -9.42 12.92
N THR A 441 28.00 -9.25 12.70
CA THR A 441 27.17 -8.37 13.53
C THR A 441 26.70 -9.13 14.76
N VAL A 442 27.01 -8.61 15.96
CA VAL A 442 26.55 -9.22 17.21
C VAL A 442 25.02 -9.10 17.32
N ALA A 443 24.39 -10.23 17.56
CA ALA A 443 22.92 -10.31 17.70
C ALA A 443 22.44 -9.62 18.98
N ILE A 444 21.21 -9.08 18.92
CA ILE A 444 20.47 -8.62 20.10
C ILE A 444 19.59 -9.77 20.59
N HIS A 445 19.94 -10.37 21.72
CA HIS A 445 19.20 -11.49 22.29
C HIS A 445 18.39 -11.07 23.52
N PRO A 446 17.13 -11.55 23.69
CA PRO A 446 16.35 -12.35 22.75
C PRO A 446 15.44 -11.47 21.86
N THR A 447 15.61 -11.53 20.56
CA THR A 447 14.76 -10.81 19.58
C THR A 447 14.51 -11.65 18.33
N GLY A 448 13.40 -11.39 17.61
CA GLY A 448 13.16 -12.04 16.31
C GLY A 448 14.16 -11.58 15.23
N SER A 449 14.71 -10.36 15.35
CA SER A 449 15.64 -9.80 14.36
C SER A 449 17.03 -10.48 14.38
N GLU A 450 17.42 -11.10 15.51
CA GLU A 450 18.69 -11.83 15.60
C GLU A 450 18.78 -12.98 14.60
N GLU A 451 17.64 -13.56 14.23
CA GLU A 451 17.57 -14.64 13.25
C GLU A 451 18.19 -14.27 11.90
N PHE A 452 18.10 -13.01 11.47
CA PHE A 452 18.75 -12.57 10.23
C PHE A 452 20.27 -12.54 10.29
N VAL A 453 20.87 -12.40 11.47
CA VAL A 453 22.32 -12.34 11.65
C VAL A 453 22.92 -13.62 12.22
N THR A 454 22.09 -14.57 12.62
CA THR A 454 22.53 -15.86 13.21
C THR A 454 22.33 -17.07 12.29
N MET A 455 21.68 -16.92 11.13
CA MET A 455 21.49 -18.00 10.14
C MET A 455 22.82 -18.62 9.70
N ARG A 456 22.86 -19.95 9.58
CA ARG A 456 24.03 -20.72 9.12
C ARG A 456 23.65 -21.66 7.97
#